data_08eff17472c03944734a30290c7f2661
#
_entry.id   08eff17472c03944734a30290c7f2661
#
_cell.length_a   1.000
_cell.length_b   1.000
_cell.length_c   1.000
_cell.angle_alpha   90.00
_cell.angle_beta   90.00
_cell.angle_gamma   90.00
#
_symmetry.space_group_name_H-M   'P 1'
#
loop_
_entity.id
_entity.type
_entity.pdbx_description
1 polymer ?
#
loop_
_entity_poly.entity_id
_entity_poly.type
_entity_poly.pdbx_seq_one_letter_code
_entity_poly.pdbx_strand_id
1 'polypeptide(L)'
;IYCPVIIGRSGGYLDSFPEYRNSSVNVAIGTDTFPPDFFQNIRVASMYAKMVSGTAEGASYADIYNAVTLGGAQYLGRPDLGRLCKGAKADLIAVDLDSFHMGAVDDPIRTIFLCGSGADVKLSVINGRTVMKDQQIEGVDLEEIKAKGQIYYNKMKLGYMERDYQHLPAEKLFRPSFPMR
;
A
#
# COMPACT_ATOMS: atom_id res chain seq x y z
N ILE A 1 10.45 -6.81 6.03
CA ILE A 1 9.29 -6.13 5.41
C ILE A 1 9.80 -4.91 4.67
N TYR A 2 9.38 -4.75 3.42
CA TYR A 2 9.72 -3.63 2.56
C TYR A 2 8.51 -2.70 2.40
N CYS A 3 8.69 -1.41 2.67
CA CYS A 3 7.66 -0.38 2.58
C CYS A 3 8.08 0.66 1.53
N PRO A 4 7.86 0.40 0.23
CA PRO A 4 8.52 1.12 -0.86
C PRO A 4 8.17 2.61 -0.92
N VAL A 5 6.93 2.98 -0.61
CA VAL A 5 6.50 4.40 -0.69
C VAL A 5 7.18 5.26 0.37
N ILE A 6 7.23 4.81 1.63
CA ILE A 6 7.88 5.60 2.70
C ILE A 6 9.39 5.67 2.50
N ILE A 7 10.01 4.56 2.10
CA ILE A 7 11.45 4.52 1.80
C ILE A 7 11.76 5.46 0.63
N GLY A 8 10.96 5.42 -0.45
CA GLY A 8 11.13 6.30 -1.61
C GLY A 8 10.94 7.78 -1.29
N ARG A 9 10.01 8.13 -0.39
CA ARG A 9 9.86 9.51 0.10
C ARG A 9 11.08 10.03 0.85
N SER A 10 11.83 9.12 1.47
CA SER A 10 13.09 9.45 2.16
C SER A 10 14.30 9.41 1.23
N GLY A 11 14.11 9.26 -0.07
CA GLY A 11 15.17 9.20 -1.08
C GLY A 11 15.89 7.85 -1.14
N GLY A 12 15.34 6.81 -0.51
CA GLY A 12 15.90 5.47 -0.51
C GLY A 12 15.14 4.50 -1.42
N TYR A 13 15.68 3.31 -1.55
CA TYR A 13 15.08 2.16 -2.24
C TYR A 13 15.64 0.86 -1.65
N LEU A 14 14.97 -0.27 -1.91
CA LEU A 14 15.53 -1.58 -1.64
C LEU A 14 16.46 -1.93 -2.81
N ASP A 15 17.73 -2.02 -2.54
CA ASP A 15 18.80 -2.16 -3.55
C ASP A 15 18.88 -3.55 -4.18
N SER A 16 18.12 -4.52 -3.72
CA SER A 16 18.33 -5.89 -4.14
C SER A 16 17.11 -6.82 -4.01
N PHE A 17 15.90 -6.36 -4.34
CA PHE A 17 14.71 -7.23 -4.28
C PHE A 17 14.90 -8.56 -5.06
N PRO A 18 15.45 -8.57 -6.32
CA PRO A 18 15.71 -9.80 -7.03
C PRO A 18 16.73 -10.71 -6.34
N GLU A 19 17.78 -10.15 -5.75
CA GLU A 19 18.81 -10.92 -5.04
C GLU A 19 18.27 -11.56 -3.77
N TYR A 20 17.49 -10.83 -2.97
CA TYR A 20 16.81 -11.39 -1.79
C TYR A 20 15.93 -12.58 -2.17
N ARG A 21 15.13 -12.42 -3.22
CA ARG A 21 14.30 -13.51 -3.72
C ARG A 21 15.14 -14.72 -4.16
N ASN A 22 16.20 -14.50 -4.93
CA ASN A 22 17.08 -15.55 -5.44
C ASN A 22 17.87 -16.24 -4.31
N SER A 23 18.14 -15.53 -3.23
CA SER A 23 18.78 -16.06 -2.02
C SER A 23 17.81 -16.71 -1.03
N SER A 24 16.56 -16.95 -1.44
CA SER A 24 15.50 -17.52 -0.59
C SER A 24 15.16 -16.67 0.64
N VAL A 25 15.47 -15.39 0.63
CA VAL A 25 15.04 -14.45 1.66
C VAL A 25 13.57 -14.12 1.42
N ASN A 26 12.74 -14.35 2.44
CA ASN A 26 11.33 -13.96 2.36
C ASN A 26 11.20 -12.44 2.46
N VAL A 27 10.66 -11.82 1.41
CA VAL A 27 10.34 -10.39 1.40
C VAL A 27 8.82 -10.24 1.46
N ALA A 28 8.35 -9.52 2.46
CA ALA A 28 6.97 -9.07 2.55
C ALA A 28 6.90 -7.56 2.27
N ILE A 29 5.80 -7.10 1.67
CA ILE A 29 5.57 -5.67 1.40
C ILE A 29 4.52 -5.13 2.36
N GLY A 30 4.80 -3.96 2.93
CA GLY A 30 3.91 -3.18 3.77
C GLY A 30 3.75 -1.76 3.27
N THR A 31 3.00 -0.93 3.99
CA THR A 31 2.79 0.49 3.66
C THR A 31 3.60 1.43 4.53
N ASP A 32 3.51 1.29 5.85
CA ASP A 32 4.16 2.13 6.88
C ASP A 32 4.09 3.64 6.58
N THR A 33 3.06 4.09 5.89
CA THR A 33 2.93 5.49 5.48
C THR A 33 1.49 5.89 5.18
N PHE A 34 1.31 7.19 4.93
CA PHE A 34 0.11 7.80 4.39
C PHE A 34 0.34 8.20 2.92
N PRO A 35 -0.59 7.94 2.00
CA PRO A 35 -1.80 7.13 2.18
C PRO A 35 -1.45 5.63 2.33
N PRO A 36 -2.23 4.85 3.10
CA PRO A 36 -2.02 3.43 3.28
C PRO A 36 -2.56 2.61 2.08
N ASP A 37 -2.28 3.07 0.87
CA ASP A 37 -2.71 2.43 -0.37
C ASP A 37 -1.73 1.33 -0.78
N PHE A 38 -2.19 0.08 -0.70
CA PHE A 38 -1.39 -1.08 -1.08
C PHE A 38 -1.10 -1.13 -2.58
N PHE A 39 -2.03 -0.69 -3.44
CA PHE A 39 -1.81 -0.64 -4.90
C PHE A 39 -0.69 0.33 -5.26
N GLN A 40 -0.63 1.47 -4.59
CA GLN A 40 0.50 2.39 -4.74
C GLN A 40 1.82 1.74 -4.32
N ASN A 41 1.83 1.03 -3.20
CA ASN A 41 3.04 0.36 -2.71
C ASN A 41 3.53 -0.74 -3.65
N ILE A 42 2.66 -1.61 -4.16
CA ILE A 42 3.05 -2.67 -5.11
C ILE A 42 3.58 -2.09 -6.43
N ARG A 43 2.97 -1.01 -6.91
CA ARG A 43 3.41 -0.31 -8.12
C ARG A 43 4.82 0.26 -7.95
N VAL A 44 5.07 0.97 -6.86
CA VAL A 44 6.38 1.55 -6.54
C VAL A 44 7.42 0.45 -6.32
N ALA A 45 7.09 -0.64 -5.60
CA ALA A 45 7.97 -1.78 -5.43
C ALA A 45 8.41 -2.38 -6.76
N SER A 46 7.46 -2.60 -7.69
CA SER A 46 7.73 -3.13 -9.02
C SER A 46 8.64 -2.21 -9.84
N MET A 47 8.39 -0.91 -9.81
CA MET A 47 9.21 0.08 -10.52
C MET A 47 10.63 0.13 -9.96
N TYR A 48 10.79 0.20 -8.64
CA TYR A 48 12.11 0.25 -8.01
C TYR A 48 12.93 -1.01 -8.27
N ALA A 49 12.32 -2.19 -8.18
CA ALA A 49 13.02 -3.44 -8.47
C ALA A 49 13.58 -3.46 -9.89
N LYS A 50 12.84 -2.94 -10.88
CA LYS A 50 13.28 -2.84 -12.27
C LYS A 50 14.35 -1.77 -12.47
N MET A 51 14.18 -0.60 -11.86
CA MET A 51 15.15 0.49 -11.96
C MET A 51 16.50 0.11 -11.37
N VAL A 52 16.50 -0.53 -10.20
CA VAL A 52 17.73 -0.94 -9.51
C VAL A 52 18.44 -2.07 -10.26
N SER A 53 17.69 -3.04 -10.77
CA SER A 53 18.28 -4.14 -11.56
C SER A 53 18.69 -3.73 -12.98
N GLY A 54 18.27 -2.55 -13.45
CA GLY A 54 18.54 -2.08 -14.81
C GLY A 54 17.85 -2.90 -15.90
N THR A 55 16.84 -3.70 -15.55
CA THR A 55 16.13 -4.57 -16.49
C THR A 55 14.63 -4.64 -16.17
N ALA A 56 13.81 -4.83 -17.21
CA ALA A 56 12.37 -5.02 -17.05
C ALA A 56 12.01 -6.32 -16.29
N GLU A 57 12.95 -7.29 -16.28
CA GLU A 57 12.82 -8.59 -15.61
C GLU A 57 13.25 -8.58 -14.14
N GLY A 58 13.69 -7.45 -13.60
CA GLY A 58 14.18 -7.31 -12.22
C GLY A 58 13.21 -7.78 -11.14
N ALA A 59 11.90 -7.68 -11.39
CA ALA A 59 10.85 -8.37 -10.65
C ALA A 59 9.63 -8.53 -11.53
N SER A 60 9.09 -9.73 -11.63
CA SER A 60 7.79 -9.95 -12.26
C SER A 60 6.64 -9.43 -11.36
N TYR A 61 5.47 -9.18 -11.95
CA TYR A 61 4.29 -8.85 -11.15
C TYR A 61 3.91 -10.00 -10.21
N ALA A 62 4.16 -11.25 -10.59
CA ALA A 62 3.95 -12.42 -9.74
C ALA A 62 4.87 -12.39 -8.50
N ASP A 63 6.11 -11.97 -8.62
CA ASP A 63 7.04 -11.87 -7.49
C ASP A 63 6.55 -10.87 -6.45
N ILE A 64 6.13 -9.70 -6.90
CA ILE A 64 5.59 -8.65 -6.04
C ILE A 64 4.24 -9.09 -5.45
N TYR A 65 3.37 -9.73 -6.27
CA TYR A 65 2.09 -10.27 -5.80
C TYR A 65 2.28 -11.30 -4.67
N ASN A 66 3.23 -12.20 -4.83
CA ASN A 66 3.58 -13.16 -3.80
C ASN A 66 4.13 -12.47 -2.54
N ALA A 67 4.92 -11.42 -2.68
CA ALA A 67 5.45 -10.68 -1.53
C ALA A 67 4.35 -9.97 -0.72
N VAL A 68 3.26 -9.49 -1.35
CA VAL A 68 2.14 -8.86 -0.64
C VAL A 68 1.11 -9.84 -0.09
N THR A 69 1.15 -11.09 -0.50
CA THR A 69 0.21 -12.14 -0.07
C THR A 69 0.92 -13.22 0.74
N LEU A 70 1.58 -14.14 0.08
CA LEU A 70 2.28 -15.26 0.70
C LEU A 70 3.47 -14.82 1.56
N GLY A 71 4.20 -13.77 1.15
CA GLY A 71 5.33 -13.24 1.89
C GLY A 71 4.94 -12.75 3.27
N GLY A 72 3.83 -12.01 3.38
CA GLY A 72 3.27 -11.56 4.64
C GLY A 72 2.82 -12.72 5.53
N ALA A 73 2.12 -13.69 4.96
CA ALA A 73 1.67 -14.90 5.66
C ALA A 73 2.86 -15.72 6.21
N GLN A 74 3.89 -15.89 5.40
CA GLN A 74 5.11 -16.61 5.81
C GLN A 74 5.85 -15.86 6.92
N TYR A 75 5.96 -14.54 6.84
CA TYR A 75 6.57 -13.72 7.89
C TYR A 75 5.87 -13.90 9.24
N LEU A 76 4.53 -14.02 9.23
CA LEU A 76 3.71 -14.24 10.42
C LEU A 76 3.68 -15.71 10.89
N GLY A 77 4.32 -16.64 10.18
CA GLY A 77 4.21 -18.07 10.45
C GLY A 77 2.78 -18.64 10.27
N ARG A 78 1.98 -18.02 9.38
CA ARG A 78 0.56 -18.32 9.17
C ARG A 78 0.33 -18.96 7.79
N PRO A 79 0.47 -20.30 7.67
CA PRO A 79 0.27 -20.99 6.39
C PRO A 79 -1.20 -21.00 5.91
N ASP A 80 -2.12 -20.66 6.79
CA ASP A 80 -3.55 -20.52 6.51
C ASP A 80 -3.96 -19.14 5.95
N LEU A 81 -3.01 -18.22 5.74
CA LEU A 81 -3.23 -16.89 5.18
C LEU A 81 -2.57 -16.72 3.81
N GLY A 82 -2.88 -15.60 3.13
CA GLY A 82 -2.24 -15.15 1.90
C GLY A 82 -2.60 -15.98 0.66
N ARG A 83 -3.59 -16.85 0.71
CA ARG A 83 -3.98 -17.75 -0.38
C ARG A 83 -5.46 -18.09 -0.36
N LEU A 84 -6.00 -18.42 -1.54
CA LEU A 84 -7.35 -18.95 -1.68
C LEU A 84 -7.27 -20.45 -1.97
N CYS A 85 -7.39 -21.25 -0.93
CA CYS A 85 -7.42 -22.72 -1.04
C CYS A 85 -8.23 -23.35 0.09
N LYS A 86 -8.60 -24.63 -0.07
CA LYS A 86 -9.31 -25.37 0.96
C LYS A 86 -8.49 -25.40 2.26
N GLY A 87 -9.12 -25.02 3.37
CA GLY A 87 -8.51 -24.97 4.70
C GLY A 87 -7.84 -23.65 5.05
N ALA A 88 -7.66 -22.74 4.09
CA ALA A 88 -7.20 -21.39 4.38
C ALA A 88 -8.32 -20.52 4.99
N LYS A 89 -7.93 -19.46 5.67
CA LYS A 89 -8.86 -18.41 6.09
C LYS A 89 -9.47 -17.71 4.88
N ALA A 90 -10.73 -17.38 4.99
CA ALA A 90 -11.41 -16.61 3.94
C ALA A 90 -11.09 -15.11 4.10
N ASP A 91 -9.85 -14.76 3.77
CA ASP A 91 -9.35 -13.38 3.66
C ASP A 91 -9.17 -13.09 2.18
N LEU A 92 -9.99 -12.20 1.64
CA LEU A 92 -9.97 -11.86 0.21
C LEU A 92 -10.47 -10.45 -0.06
N ILE A 93 -10.06 -9.92 -1.19
CA ILE A 93 -10.64 -8.72 -1.79
C ILE A 93 -11.16 -9.06 -3.19
N ALA A 94 -12.20 -8.36 -3.63
CA ALA A 94 -12.60 -8.32 -5.03
C ALA A 94 -12.33 -6.92 -5.60
N VAL A 95 -11.61 -6.87 -6.70
CA VAL A 95 -11.22 -5.64 -7.40
C VAL A 95 -12.02 -5.51 -8.68
N ASP A 96 -12.62 -4.36 -8.90
CA ASP A 96 -13.31 -4.02 -10.14
C ASP A 96 -12.30 -3.74 -11.25
N LEU A 97 -12.38 -4.48 -12.35
CA LEU A 97 -11.54 -4.30 -13.52
C LEU A 97 -12.30 -3.72 -14.73
N ASP A 98 -13.58 -3.38 -14.56
CA ASP A 98 -14.43 -2.87 -15.64
C ASP A 98 -14.46 -1.33 -15.70
N SER A 99 -13.75 -0.65 -14.82
CA SER A 99 -13.65 0.81 -14.82
C SER A 99 -12.84 1.32 -16.03
N PHE A 100 -13.22 2.46 -16.59
CA PHE A 100 -12.58 3.04 -17.78
C PHE A 100 -11.05 3.18 -17.65
N HIS A 101 -10.54 3.54 -16.48
CA HIS A 101 -9.11 3.70 -16.23
C HIS A 101 -8.31 2.37 -16.19
N MET A 102 -9.00 1.24 -16.07
CA MET A 102 -8.36 -0.08 -16.18
C MET A 102 -7.96 -0.42 -17.60
N GLY A 103 -8.61 0.18 -18.59
CA GLY A 103 -8.34 -0.10 -20.00
C GLY A 103 -8.73 -1.53 -20.39
N ALA A 104 -8.08 -2.05 -21.42
CA ALA A 104 -8.28 -3.42 -21.87
C ALA A 104 -7.56 -4.40 -20.92
N VAL A 105 -8.30 -5.39 -20.41
CA VAL A 105 -7.80 -6.39 -19.46
C VAL A 105 -7.36 -7.63 -20.22
N ASP A 106 -6.05 -7.87 -20.26
CA ASP A 106 -5.43 -9.08 -20.78
C ASP A 106 -4.93 -9.97 -19.61
N ASP A 107 -4.13 -9.38 -18.72
CA ASP A 107 -3.66 -9.99 -17.48
C ASP A 107 -4.23 -9.19 -16.29
N PRO A 108 -5.15 -9.76 -15.51
CA PRO A 108 -5.76 -9.07 -14.37
C PRO A 108 -4.74 -8.57 -13.34
N ILE A 109 -3.71 -9.36 -13.04
CA ILE A 109 -2.69 -8.98 -12.07
C ILE A 109 -1.87 -7.80 -12.58
N ARG A 110 -1.42 -7.84 -13.83
CA ARG A 110 -0.73 -6.73 -14.48
C ARG A 110 -1.59 -5.46 -14.51
N THR A 111 -2.87 -5.59 -14.83
CA THR A 111 -3.81 -4.46 -14.84
C THR A 111 -3.93 -3.82 -13.45
N ILE A 112 -4.10 -4.62 -12.40
CA ILE A 112 -4.13 -4.14 -11.02
C ILE A 112 -2.85 -3.37 -10.66
N PHE A 113 -1.68 -3.89 -11.03
CA PHE A 113 -0.41 -3.22 -10.75
C PHE A 113 -0.25 -1.89 -11.45
N LEU A 114 -0.70 -1.79 -12.70
CA LEU A 114 -0.53 -0.60 -13.50
C LEU A 114 -1.61 0.46 -13.23
N CYS A 115 -2.85 0.05 -13.06
CA CYS A 115 -4.01 0.93 -13.05
C CYS A 115 -4.75 0.94 -11.71
N GLY A 116 -4.71 -0.15 -10.93
CA GLY A 116 -5.52 -0.32 -9.73
C GLY A 116 -5.23 0.68 -8.61
N SER A 117 -6.24 0.91 -7.80
CA SER A 117 -6.20 1.74 -6.59
C SER A 117 -7.08 1.13 -5.49
N GLY A 118 -6.97 1.62 -4.27
CA GLY A 118 -7.87 1.21 -3.19
C GLY A 118 -9.35 1.49 -3.47
N ALA A 119 -9.66 2.47 -4.33
CA ALA A 119 -11.03 2.78 -4.73
C ALA A 119 -11.68 1.70 -5.62
N ASP A 120 -10.87 0.86 -6.26
CA ASP A 120 -11.36 -0.22 -7.12
C ASP A 120 -11.73 -1.49 -6.36
N VAL A 121 -11.42 -1.55 -5.05
CA VAL A 121 -11.85 -2.66 -4.20
C VAL A 121 -13.33 -2.56 -3.92
N LYS A 122 -14.11 -3.53 -4.38
CA LYS A 122 -15.58 -3.60 -4.19
C LYS A 122 -15.99 -4.45 -3.00
N LEU A 123 -15.14 -5.37 -2.60
CA LEU A 123 -15.42 -6.28 -1.49
C LEU A 123 -14.14 -6.54 -0.70
N SER A 124 -14.25 -6.52 0.62
CA SER A 124 -13.22 -7.03 1.52
C SER A 124 -13.85 -7.98 2.53
N VAL A 125 -13.29 -9.19 2.60
CA VAL A 125 -13.69 -10.24 3.54
C VAL A 125 -12.50 -10.59 4.40
N ILE A 126 -12.70 -10.64 5.71
CA ILE A 126 -11.68 -11.03 6.69
C ILE A 126 -12.25 -12.14 7.57
N ASN A 127 -11.55 -13.25 7.61
CA ASN A 127 -11.95 -14.45 8.35
C ASN A 127 -13.41 -14.87 8.05
N GLY A 128 -13.81 -14.78 6.77
CA GLY A 128 -15.16 -15.12 6.30
C GLY A 128 -16.24 -14.06 6.55
N ARG A 129 -15.91 -12.94 7.18
CA ARG A 129 -16.85 -11.84 7.43
C ARG A 129 -16.61 -10.72 6.40
N THR A 130 -17.64 -10.29 5.72
CA THR A 130 -17.59 -9.07 4.88
C THR A 130 -17.40 -7.86 5.79
N VAL A 131 -16.29 -7.14 5.61
CA VAL A 131 -15.95 -5.93 6.38
C VAL A 131 -16.16 -4.66 5.57
N MET A 132 -16.12 -4.76 4.24
CA MET A 132 -16.42 -3.65 3.34
C MET A 132 -17.08 -4.19 2.08
N LYS A 133 -18.09 -3.51 1.58
CA LYS A 133 -18.73 -3.77 0.29
C LYS A 133 -19.13 -2.45 -0.36
N ASP A 134 -18.81 -2.29 -1.64
CA ASP A 134 -19.13 -1.09 -2.44
C ASP A 134 -18.74 0.22 -1.74
N GLN A 135 -17.52 0.27 -1.20
CA GLN A 135 -16.96 1.39 -0.42
C GLN A 135 -17.70 1.70 0.89
N GLN A 136 -18.61 0.82 1.34
CA GLN A 136 -19.33 0.97 2.59
C GLN A 136 -18.76 0.02 3.66
N ILE A 137 -18.52 0.53 4.84
CA ILE A 137 -18.12 -0.24 6.03
C ILE A 137 -19.26 -0.17 7.02
N GLU A 138 -19.79 -1.32 7.44
CA GLU A 138 -20.93 -1.38 8.35
C GLU A 138 -20.64 -0.65 9.68
N GLY A 139 -21.55 0.23 10.08
CA GLY A 139 -21.43 1.02 11.31
C GLY A 139 -20.41 2.16 11.26
N VAL A 140 -19.90 2.51 10.08
CA VAL A 140 -18.90 3.57 9.88
C VAL A 140 -19.48 4.68 9.02
N ASP A 141 -19.54 5.89 9.58
CA ASP A 141 -19.81 7.12 8.83
C ASP A 141 -18.49 7.71 8.32
N LEU A 142 -18.24 7.53 7.02
CA LEU A 142 -17.00 7.96 6.39
C LEU A 142 -16.86 9.49 6.34
N GLU A 143 -17.95 10.23 6.20
CA GLU A 143 -17.92 11.69 6.20
C GLU A 143 -17.62 12.25 7.61
N GLU A 144 -18.17 11.63 8.63
CA GLU A 144 -17.83 11.97 10.01
C GLU A 144 -16.34 11.71 10.30
N ILE A 145 -15.82 10.54 9.88
CA ILE A 145 -14.40 10.21 10.08
C ILE A 145 -13.50 11.18 9.35
N LYS A 146 -13.82 11.53 8.10
CA LYS A 146 -13.08 12.50 7.30
C LYS A 146 -13.06 13.89 7.98
N ALA A 147 -14.20 14.35 8.44
CA ALA A 147 -14.31 15.64 9.15
C ALA A 147 -13.48 15.63 10.45
N LYS A 148 -13.59 14.59 11.26
CA LYS A 148 -12.78 14.41 12.49
C LYS A 148 -11.30 14.33 12.16
N GLY A 149 -10.92 13.60 11.10
CA GLY A 149 -9.54 13.48 10.66
C GLY A 149 -8.91 14.84 10.35
N GLN A 150 -9.62 15.73 9.66
CA GLN A 150 -9.15 17.09 9.37
C GLN A 150 -8.99 17.93 10.66
N ILE A 151 -9.93 17.82 11.58
CA ILE A 151 -9.84 18.52 12.89
C ILE A 151 -8.62 18.05 13.67
N TYR A 152 -8.40 16.74 13.76
CA TYR A 152 -7.25 16.19 14.47
C TYR A 152 -5.91 16.53 13.79
N TYR A 153 -5.87 16.51 12.45
CA TYR A 153 -4.68 16.94 11.70
C TYR A 153 -4.33 18.40 12.01
N ASN A 154 -5.31 19.29 11.96
CA ASN A 154 -5.08 20.71 12.25
C ASN A 154 -4.59 20.91 13.70
N LYS A 155 -5.20 20.21 14.67
CA LYS A 155 -4.76 20.23 16.07
C LYS A 155 -3.34 19.69 16.24
N MET A 156 -3.00 18.57 15.57
CA MET A 156 -1.67 18.00 15.57
C MET A 156 -0.64 18.97 15.00
N LYS A 157 -0.96 19.61 13.88
CA LYS A 157 -0.10 20.59 13.21
C LYS A 157 0.22 21.78 14.12
N LEU A 158 -0.78 22.32 14.82
CA LEU A 158 -0.58 23.44 15.76
C LEU A 158 0.28 23.05 16.97
N GLY A 159 0.09 21.84 17.52
CA GLY A 159 0.90 21.37 18.65
C GLY A 159 2.24 20.76 18.28
N TYR A 160 2.61 20.74 16.99
CA TYR A 160 3.85 20.09 16.57
C TYR A 160 5.10 20.88 16.99
N MET A 161 5.02 22.21 16.97
CA MET A 161 6.12 23.09 17.38
C MET A 161 6.60 22.81 18.81
N GLU A 162 5.67 22.51 19.73
CA GLU A 162 6.03 22.18 21.12
C GLU A 162 6.80 20.87 21.26
N ARG A 163 6.60 19.94 20.32
CA ARG A 163 7.20 18.60 20.30
C ARG A 163 8.43 18.52 19.42
N ASP A 164 8.61 19.47 18.53
CA ASP A 164 9.82 19.56 17.70
C ASP A 164 11.02 20.01 18.56
N TYR A 165 12.13 19.30 18.44
CA TYR A 165 13.33 19.58 19.26
C TYR A 165 13.96 20.96 18.94
N GLN A 166 13.70 21.51 17.76
CA GLN A 166 14.13 22.85 17.35
C GLN A 166 13.07 23.91 17.56
N HIS A 167 11.88 23.53 18.00
CA HIS A 167 10.71 24.41 18.14
C HIS A 167 10.40 25.23 16.89
N LEU A 168 10.58 24.62 15.72
CA LEU A 168 10.31 25.29 14.44
C LEU A 168 8.82 25.58 14.27
N PRO A 169 8.45 26.73 13.70
CA PRO A 169 7.06 27.07 13.44
C PRO A 169 6.46 26.12 12.40
N ALA A 170 5.13 25.92 12.52
CA ALA A 170 4.39 24.96 11.69
C ALA A 170 4.59 25.17 10.18
N GLU A 171 4.76 26.40 9.74
CA GLU A 171 5.00 26.76 8.33
C GLU A 171 6.36 26.27 7.80
N LYS A 172 7.34 26.11 8.68
CA LYS A 172 8.64 25.51 8.32
C LYS A 172 8.61 24.00 8.31
N LEU A 173 7.83 23.38 9.21
CA LEU A 173 7.68 21.95 9.31
C LEU A 173 6.73 21.40 8.21
N PHE A 174 5.63 22.11 7.96
CA PHE A 174 4.61 21.77 6.97
C PHE A 174 4.58 22.81 5.85
N ARG A 175 5.66 22.84 5.09
CA ARG A 175 5.82 23.83 4.02
C ARG A 175 4.74 23.68 2.94
N PRO A 176 4.09 24.77 2.53
CA PRO A 176 3.17 24.71 1.40
C PRO A 176 3.93 24.38 0.11
N SER A 177 3.27 23.71 -0.83
CA SER A 177 3.85 23.32 -2.13
C SER A 177 4.27 24.55 -2.97
N PHE A 178 3.55 25.65 -2.79
CA PHE A 178 3.87 26.93 -3.42
C PHE A 178 4.05 27.99 -2.34
N PRO A 179 5.00 28.95 -2.53
CA PRO A 179 5.14 30.05 -1.59
C PRO A 179 3.85 30.87 -1.56
N MET A 180 3.38 31.19 -0.37
CA MET A 180 2.28 32.12 -0.19
C MET A 180 2.76 33.52 -0.60
N ARG A 181 2.04 34.17 -1.51
CA ARG A 181 2.29 35.55 -1.92
C ARG A 181 1.74 36.51 -0.88
#